data_a42e9f96974b805dcdb20ea40a4dcc61
#
_entry.id   a42e9f96974b805dcdb20ea40a4dcc61
#
_cell.length_a   1.000
_cell.length_b   1.000
_cell.length_c   1.000
_cell.angle_alpha   90.00
_cell.angle_beta   90.00
_cell.angle_gamma   90.00
#
_symmetry.space_group_name_H-M   'P 1'
#
loop_
_entity.id
_entity.type
_entity.pdbx_description
1 polymer ?
#
loop_
_entity_poly.entity_id
_entity_poly.type
_entity_poly.pdbx_seq_one_letter_code
_entity_poly.pdbx_strand_id
1 'polypeptide(L)'
;MSTPIVDCHTHTSFSDGTSTFEQNVAAAARAGVRVLACTDHLTLPASMEAVADAQVPHARLAEHRAAFERARETAAEVAPGLELVYGFECDWYPGCEGNVRAWAAGAAFTLGSVHWVGDAGDVAAGTTGEPGTERVAPAGQPGSGAGWVDFADDMHVWEELGADEVWRRYADAWCAACESPLGFSSMAHPDLPARFSAQGWAPTIDLVPLWDRMAECARSTGRHVEVSTAGLRKSCETFYPSAGLLRRFARAGVPITVGSDAHRAADVAHAIRDAYRYAAAAGYASVDAPTPDGDWQTFSL
;
A
#
# COMPACT_ATOMS: atom_id res chain seq x y z
N MET A 1 17.95 21.54 -11.21
CA MET A 1 16.47 21.57 -11.16
C MET A 1 16.05 20.74 -9.95
N SER A 2 14.96 21.08 -9.26
CA SER A 2 14.48 20.27 -8.13
C SER A 2 13.83 18.99 -8.64
N THR A 3 13.98 17.89 -7.92
CA THR A 3 13.31 16.60 -8.21
C THR A 3 11.80 16.82 -8.36
N PRO A 4 11.17 16.33 -9.43
CA PRO A 4 9.71 16.37 -9.59
C PRO A 4 9.00 15.70 -8.40
N ILE A 5 7.84 16.19 -8.03
CA ILE A 5 7.01 15.55 -7.01
C ILE A 5 6.26 14.39 -7.67
N VAL A 6 6.39 13.19 -7.11
CA VAL A 6 5.61 12.01 -7.50
C VAL A 6 4.85 11.50 -6.28
N ASP A 7 3.61 11.08 -6.46
CA ASP A 7 2.79 10.50 -5.40
C ASP A 7 2.15 9.21 -5.93
N CYS A 8 2.72 8.10 -5.53
CA CYS A 8 2.38 6.79 -6.07
C CYS A 8 1.32 6.03 -5.25
N HIS A 9 0.67 6.71 -4.27
CA HIS A 9 -0.30 6.05 -3.40
C HIS A 9 -1.39 7.03 -2.94
N THR A 10 -2.59 6.90 -3.52
CA THR A 10 -3.74 7.74 -3.16
C THR A 10 -5.06 6.99 -3.32
N HIS A 11 -6.02 7.32 -2.45
CA HIS A 11 -7.34 6.71 -2.38
C HIS A 11 -8.45 7.70 -2.76
N THR A 12 -9.58 7.15 -3.15
CA THR A 12 -10.78 7.93 -3.48
C THR A 12 -12.00 7.40 -2.71
N SER A 13 -13.14 8.07 -2.90
CA SER A 13 -14.43 7.64 -2.36
C SER A 13 -15.01 6.37 -3.02
N PHE A 14 -14.25 5.72 -3.88
CA PHE A 14 -14.56 4.36 -4.35
C PHE A 14 -14.11 3.29 -3.38
N SER A 15 -13.07 3.58 -2.57
CA SER A 15 -12.69 2.78 -1.42
C SER A 15 -12.96 3.55 -0.12
N ASP A 16 -12.01 3.74 0.74
CA ASP A 16 -12.11 4.39 2.04
C ASP A 16 -11.65 5.85 2.05
N GLY A 17 -11.30 6.39 0.90
CA GLY A 17 -11.02 7.81 0.76
C GLY A 17 -12.28 8.68 0.80
N THR A 18 -12.10 9.98 1.04
CA THR A 18 -13.20 10.95 1.11
C THR A 18 -13.25 11.91 -0.07
N SER A 19 -12.37 11.75 -1.06
CA SER A 19 -12.24 12.62 -2.20
C SER A 19 -12.47 11.86 -3.51
N THR A 20 -12.98 12.56 -4.53
CA THR A 20 -13.07 11.99 -5.87
C THR A 20 -11.71 12.03 -6.60
N PHE A 21 -11.59 11.31 -7.73
CA PHE A 21 -10.42 11.41 -8.60
C PHE A 21 -10.12 12.86 -9.02
N GLU A 22 -11.15 13.61 -9.41
CA GLU A 22 -11.00 15.01 -9.85
C GLU A 22 -10.50 15.92 -8.72
N GLN A 23 -10.95 15.68 -7.49
CA GLN A 23 -10.46 16.41 -6.32
C GLN A 23 -9.00 16.11 -6.03
N ASN A 24 -8.58 14.85 -6.14
CA ASN A 24 -7.18 14.45 -6.00
C ASN A 24 -6.32 15.02 -7.13
N VAL A 25 -6.80 15.00 -8.38
CA VAL A 25 -6.16 15.68 -9.53
C VAL A 25 -5.96 17.17 -9.28
N ALA A 26 -7.00 17.86 -8.82
CA ALA A 26 -6.90 19.29 -8.53
C ALA A 26 -5.91 19.59 -7.39
N ALA A 27 -5.81 18.72 -6.38
CA ALA A 27 -4.83 18.83 -5.31
C ALA A 27 -3.40 18.58 -5.83
N ALA A 28 -3.21 17.53 -6.62
CA ALA A 28 -1.95 17.18 -7.25
C ALA A 28 -1.43 18.32 -8.16
N ALA A 29 -2.32 18.90 -8.97
CA ALA A 29 -2.00 20.05 -9.82
C ALA A 29 -1.49 21.24 -9.00
N ARG A 30 -2.20 21.58 -7.91
CA ARG A 30 -1.78 22.68 -7.00
C ARG A 30 -0.44 22.40 -6.33
N ALA A 31 -0.16 21.13 -5.99
CA ALA A 31 1.10 20.71 -5.37
C ALA A 31 2.26 20.60 -6.38
N GLY A 32 2.00 20.70 -7.68
CA GLY A 32 2.98 20.52 -8.73
C GLY A 32 3.45 19.07 -8.88
N VAL A 33 2.54 18.13 -8.66
CA VAL A 33 2.80 16.69 -8.85
C VAL A 33 3.01 16.40 -10.33
N ARG A 34 4.02 15.60 -10.64
CA ARG A 34 4.34 15.14 -11.99
C ARG A 34 3.68 13.80 -12.32
N VAL A 35 3.63 12.90 -11.34
CA VAL A 35 3.01 11.57 -11.45
C VAL A 35 2.11 11.35 -10.25
N LEU A 36 0.85 11.04 -10.48
CA LEU A 36 -0.12 10.65 -9.46
C LEU A 36 -0.66 9.26 -9.79
N ALA A 37 -0.39 8.28 -8.94
CA ALA A 37 -1.04 6.99 -9.04
C ALA A 37 -2.31 6.97 -8.16
N CYS A 38 -3.40 6.51 -8.76
CA CYS A 38 -4.68 6.30 -8.10
C CYS A 38 -4.76 4.81 -7.74
N THR A 39 -4.76 4.50 -6.45
CA THR A 39 -4.51 3.15 -5.94
C THR A 39 -5.53 2.76 -4.87
N ASP A 40 -6.80 2.92 -5.19
CA ASP A 40 -7.88 2.50 -4.28
C ASP A 40 -7.71 1.05 -3.83
N HIS A 41 -8.11 0.73 -2.60
CA HIS A 41 -8.05 -0.62 -2.05
C HIS A 41 -8.82 -1.64 -2.89
N LEU A 42 -8.22 -2.80 -3.04
CA LEU A 42 -8.81 -3.95 -3.73
C LEU A 42 -8.43 -5.23 -2.99
N THR A 43 -9.34 -6.20 -3.00
CA THR A 43 -9.12 -7.54 -2.42
C THR A 43 -8.91 -7.60 -0.91
N LEU A 44 -9.45 -6.64 -0.17
CA LEU A 44 -9.54 -6.79 1.29
C LEU A 44 -10.23 -8.12 1.64
N PRO A 45 -9.81 -8.80 2.72
CA PRO A 45 -10.54 -9.98 3.20
C PRO A 45 -12.01 -9.67 3.36
N ALA A 46 -12.87 -10.64 3.02
CA ALA A 46 -14.32 -10.47 3.03
C ALA A 46 -14.91 -10.02 4.39
N SER A 47 -14.16 -10.19 5.47
CA SER A 47 -14.47 -9.63 6.77
C SER A 47 -14.55 -8.10 6.80
N MET A 48 -13.81 -7.42 5.90
CA MET A 48 -13.87 -5.96 5.75
C MET A 48 -14.96 -5.50 4.78
N GLU A 49 -15.50 -6.37 3.94
CA GLU A 49 -16.64 -6.00 3.10
C GLU A 49 -17.89 -5.64 3.91
N ALA A 50 -17.99 -6.15 5.14
CA ALA A 50 -19.02 -5.76 6.08
C ALA A 50 -18.84 -4.33 6.63
N VAL A 51 -17.63 -3.76 6.53
CA VAL A 51 -17.37 -2.34 6.78
C VAL A 51 -17.50 -1.68 5.41
N ALA A 52 -18.69 -1.17 5.13
CA ALA A 52 -18.99 -0.49 3.87
C ALA A 52 -17.86 0.47 3.49
N ASP A 53 -17.51 0.45 2.23
CA ASP A 53 -16.59 1.38 1.58
C ASP A 53 -15.07 1.17 1.82
N ALA A 54 -14.65 0.06 2.44
CA ALA A 54 -13.23 -0.19 2.67
C ALA A 54 -12.45 -0.51 1.39
N GLN A 55 -13.08 -1.05 0.35
CA GLN A 55 -12.48 -1.36 -0.95
C GLN A 55 -13.39 -0.96 -2.10
N VAL A 56 -12.85 -0.90 -3.31
CA VAL A 56 -13.68 -0.78 -4.52
C VAL A 56 -14.55 -2.04 -4.64
N PRO A 57 -15.89 -1.94 -4.53
CA PRO A 57 -16.73 -3.10 -4.75
C PRO A 57 -16.52 -3.66 -6.16
N HIS A 58 -16.31 -4.98 -6.30
CA HIS A 58 -16.02 -5.59 -7.60
C HIS A 58 -17.10 -5.26 -8.66
N ALA A 59 -18.37 -5.14 -8.26
CA ALA A 59 -19.46 -4.72 -9.13
C ALA A 59 -19.32 -3.29 -9.66
N ARG A 60 -18.50 -2.45 -9.01
CA ARG A 60 -18.25 -1.06 -9.39
C ARG A 60 -16.92 -0.83 -10.12
N LEU A 61 -16.15 -1.85 -10.43
CA LEU A 61 -14.83 -1.71 -11.09
C LEU A 61 -14.95 -1.01 -12.46
N ALA A 62 -16.01 -1.28 -13.22
CA ALA A 62 -16.24 -0.59 -14.50
C ALA A 62 -16.56 0.91 -14.29
N GLU A 63 -17.32 1.25 -13.27
CA GLU A 63 -17.62 2.64 -12.89
C GLU A 63 -16.36 3.37 -12.40
N HIS A 64 -15.58 2.71 -11.55
CA HIS A 64 -14.29 3.19 -11.07
C HIS A 64 -13.34 3.53 -12.22
N ARG A 65 -13.17 2.60 -13.17
CA ARG A 65 -12.36 2.84 -14.37
C ARG A 65 -12.86 4.01 -15.19
N ALA A 66 -14.17 4.10 -15.43
CA ALA A 66 -14.76 5.21 -16.19
C ALA A 66 -14.59 6.55 -15.48
N ALA A 67 -14.64 6.58 -14.14
CA ALA A 67 -14.39 7.80 -13.35
C ALA A 67 -12.92 8.23 -13.47
N PHE A 68 -11.99 7.27 -13.36
CA PHE A 68 -10.56 7.55 -13.57
C PHE A 68 -10.28 8.14 -14.97
N GLU A 69 -10.87 7.58 -16.04
CA GLU A 69 -10.66 8.08 -17.41
C GLU A 69 -11.16 9.52 -17.56
N ARG A 70 -12.33 9.85 -16.98
CA ARG A 70 -12.82 11.25 -16.96
C ARG A 70 -11.88 12.19 -16.22
N ALA A 71 -11.34 11.76 -15.09
CA ALA A 71 -10.37 12.55 -14.34
C ALA A 71 -9.07 12.74 -15.14
N ARG A 72 -8.65 11.73 -15.90
CA ARG A 72 -7.49 11.80 -16.79
C ARG A 72 -7.68 12.82 -17.92
N GLU A 73 -8.86 12.82 -18.53
CA GLU A 73 -9.22 13.83 -19.53
C GLU A 73 -9.18 15.24 -18.94
N THR A 74 -9.79 15.42 -17.75
CA THR A 74 -9.76 16.70 -17.02
C THR A 74 -8.32 17.12 -16.69
N ALA A 75 -7.47 16.19 -16.23
CA ALA A 75 -6.08 16.48 -15.90
C ALA A 75 -5.30 16.96 -17.14
N ALA A 76 -5.54 16.38 -18.30
CA ALA A 76 -4.89 16.82 -19.54
C ALA A 76 -5.21 18.28 -19.90
N GLU A 77 -6.37 18.79 -19.51
CA GLU A 77 -6.81 20.17 -19.75
C GLU A 77 -6.24 21.13 -18.68
N VAL A 78 -6.35 20.78 -17.39
CA VAL A 78 -6.07 21.71 -16.28
C VAL A 78 -4.64 21.59 -15.75
N ALA A 79 -3.95 20.48 -15.98
CA ALA A 79 -2.61 20.20 -15.52
C ALA A 79 -1.84 19.34 -16.55
N PRO A 80 -1.52 19.85 -17.74
CA PRO A 80 -0.97 19.06 -18.86
C PRO A 80 0.40 18.42 -18.56
N GLY A 81 1.01 18.78 -17.45
CA GLY A 81 2.26 18.15 -16.97
C GLY A 81 2.05 17.00 -15.98
N LEU A 82 0.82 16.73 -15.54
CA LEU A 82 0.48 15.68 -14.58
C LEU A 82 0.15 14.37 -15.31
N GLU A 83 0.90 13.33 -15.01
CA GLU A 83 0.61 11.97 -15.48
C GLU A 83 -0.23 11.24 -14.45
N LEU A 84 -1.39 10.73 -14.84
CA LEU A 84 -2.22 9.88 -14.00
C LEU A 84 -1.97 8.41 -14.32
N VAL A 85 -1.77 7.62 -13.29
CA VAL A 85 -1.55 6.18 -13.39
C VAL A 85 -2.71 5.45 -12.72
N TYR A 86 -3.34 4.54 -13.47
CA TYR A 86 -4.39 3.68 -12.96
C TYR A 86 -3.79 2.50 -12.22
N GLY A 87 -4.12 2.31 -10.98
CA GLY A 87 -3.60 1.25 -10.15
C GLY A 87 -4.54 0.84 -9.04
N PHE A 88 -4.06 -0.05 -8.20
CA PHE A 88 -4.74 -0.51 -7.00
C PHE A 88 -3.73 -0.77 -5.88
N GLU A 89 -4.13 -0.54 -4.65
CA GLU A 89 -3.54 -1.16 -3.48
C GLU A 89 -4.25 -2.49 -3.24
N CYS A 90 -3.51 -3.57 -3.48
CA CYS A 90 -4.03 -4.93 -3.39
C CYS A 90 -3.66 -5.52 -2.03
N ASP A 91 -4.66 -5.66 -1.17
CA ASP A 91 -4.51 -6.25 0.14
C ASP A 91 -4.24 -7.74 0.01
N TRP A 92 -3.00 -8.13 0.30
CA TRP A 92 -2.59 -9.50 0.16
C TRP A 92 -2.94 -10.33 1.39
N TYR A 93 -3.51 -11.48 1.14
CA TYR A 93 -3.67 -12.58 2.07
C TYR A 93 -3.62 -13.91 1.32
N PRO A 94 -3.31 -15.04 1.98
CA PRO A 94 -3.27 -16.33 1.31
C PRO A 94 -4.60 -16.65 0.60
N GLY A 95 -4.55 -16.86 -0.72
CA GLY A 95 -5.72 -17.20 -1.54
C GLY A 95 -6.36 -16.02 -2.29
N CYS A 96 -5.85 -14.78 -2.15
CA CYS A 96 -6.37 -13.62 -2.88
C CYS A 96 -6.00 -13.59 -4.37
N GLU A 97 -5.09 -14.45 -4.83
CA GLU A 97 -4.46 -14.34 -6.15
C GLU A 97 -5.47 -14.37 -7.31
N GLY A 98 -6.52 -15.14 -7.18
CA GLY A 98 -7.58 -15.24 -8.20
C GLY A 98 -8.34 -13.92 -8.35
N ASN A 99 -8.71 -13.30 -7.24
CA ASN A 99 -9.43 -12.05 -7.19
C ASN A 99 -8.55 -10.90 -7.70
N VAL A 100 -7.31 -10.81 -7.23
CA VAL A 100 -6.38 -9.76 -7.67
C VAL A 100 -6.18 -9.81 -9.18
N ARG A 101 -5.93 -10.99 -9.76
CA ARG A 101 -5.77 -11.12 -11.22
C ARG A 101 -7.00 -10.70 -11.99
N ALA A 102 -8.19 -11.04 -11.48
CA ALA A 102 -9.44 -10.71 -12.16
C ALA A 102 -9.79 -9.21 -12.02
N TRP A 103 -9.66 -8.67 -10.83
CA TRP A 103 -10.17 -7.33 -10.50
C TRP A 103 -9.18 -6.21 -10.83
N ALA A 104 -7.87 -6.46 -10.66
CA ALA A 104 -6.83 -5.51 -11.04
C ALA A 104 -6.45 -5.58 -12.53
N ALA A 105 -7.19 -6.35 -13.34
CA ALA A 105 -6.92 -6.47 -14.77
C ALA A 105 -6.93 -5.10 -15.46
N GLY A 106 -5.85 -4.78 -16.18
CA GLY A 106 -5.67 -3.49 -16.85
C GLY A 106 -5.16 -2.35 -15.96
N ALA A 107 -4.82 -2.61 -14.70
CA ALA A 107 -4.03 -1.68 -13.90
C ALA A 107 -2.60 -1.61 -14.45
N ALA A 108 -2.07 -0.39 -14.54
CA ALA A 108 -0.67 -0.14 -14.90
C ALA A 108 0.26 -0.25 -13.69
N PHE A 109 -0.29 -0.16 -12.48
CA PHE A 109 0.46 -0.17 -11.24
C PHE A 109 -0.30 -0.90 -10.14
N THR A 110 0.39 -1.73 -9.37
CA THR A 110 -0.18 -2.41 -8.22
C THR A 110 0.75 -2.29 -7.02
N LEU A 111 0.20 -1.85 -5.90
CA LEU A 111 0.81 -1.96 -4.59
C LEU A 111 0.38 -3.29 -3.97
N GLY A 112 1.32 -4.04 -3.42
CA GLY A 112 1.01 -5.19 -2.57
C GLY A 112 1.07 -4.75 -1.12
N SER A 113 -0.04 -4.80 -0.41
CA SER A 113 -0.13 -4.40 0.99
C SER A 113 -0.45 -5.58 1.90
N VAL A 114 -0.03 -5.48 3.15
CA VAL A 114 -0.35 -6.44 4.19
C VAL A 114 -0.96 -5.69 5.36
N HIS A 115 -2.29 -5.73 5.43
CA HIS A 115 -3.05 -5.17 6.56
C HIS A 115 -3.53 -6.26 7.52
N TRP A 116 -3.50 -7.52 7.07
CA TRP A 116 -3.99 -8.67 7.78
C TRP A 116 -2.88 -9.69 8.06
N VAL A 117 -2.90 -10.28 9.24
CA VAL A 117 -2.07 -11.44 9.60
C VAL A 117 -2.96 -12.57 10.08
N GLY A 118 -2.62 -13.80 9.70
CA GLY A 118 -3.36 -14.99 10.05
C GLY A 118 -2.86 -16.20 9.28
N ASP A 119 -3.33 -17.38 9.66
CA ASP A 119 -3.00 -18.62 8.96
C ASP A 119 -3.81 -18.77 7.67
N ALA A 120 -3.26 -19.44 6.68
CA ALA A 120 -3.96 -19.73 5.42
C ALA A 120 -5.30 -20.43 5.62
N GLY A 121 -5.47 -21.17 6.70
CA GLY A 121 -6.71 -21.84 7.08
C GLY A 121 -7.83 -20.87 7.48
N ASP A 122 -7.48 -19.73 8.07
CA ASP A 122 -8.44 -18.71 8.51
C ASP A 122 -9.04 -17.95 7.32
N VAL A 123 -8.28 -17.86 6.24
CA VAL A 123 -8.69 -17.19 4.99
C VAL A 123 -9.31 -18.20 4.00
N ALA A 124 -8.78 -19.43 3.93
CA ALA A 124 -9.21 -20.44 2.94
C ALA A 124 -10.67 -20.88 3.10
N ALA A 125 -11.26 -20.72 4.28
CA ALA A 125 -12.70 -20.97 4.48
C ALA A 125 -13.61 -20.00 3.70
N GLY A 126 -13.03 -18.89 3.17
CA GLY A 126 -13.75 -17.85 2.44
C GLY A 126 -13.47 -17.76 0.94
N THR A 127 -12.42 -18.40 0.43
CA THR A 127 -11.90 -18.14 -0.92
C THR A 127 -12.05 -19.32 -1.88
N THR A 128 -13.17 -20.02 -1.89
CA THR A 128 -13.44 -20.97 -2.95
C THR A 128 -14.40 -20.32 -3.92
N GLY A 129 -13.94 -19.80 -5.02
CA GLY A 129 -14.93 -19.43 -5.96
C GLY A 129 -14.44 -18.66 -7.15
N GLU A 130 -15.25 -18.72 -8.14
CA GLU A 130 -15.15 -17.87 -9.30
C GLU A 130 -15.19 -16.40 -8.89
N PRO A 131 -14.61 -15.46 -9.68
CA PRO A 131 -14.72 -14.04 -9.46
C PRO A 131 -16.19 -13.66 -9.23
N GLY A 132 -16.50 -13.04 -8.11
CA GLY A 132 -17.86 -12.64 -7.75
C GLY A 132 -18.67 -13.62 -6.87
N THR A 133 -18.08 -14.74 -6.45
CA THR A 133 -18.68 -15.60 -5.42
C THR A 133 -17.92 -15.42 -4.11
N GLU A 134 -18.21 -14.33 -3.43
CA GLU A 134 -17.62 -14.03 -2.15
C GLU A 134 -18.13 -15.00 -1.08
N ARG A 135 -17.23 -15.76 -0.50
CA ARG A 135 -17.44 -16.36 0.81
C ARG A 135 -16.64 -15.54 1.80
N VAL A 136 -17.36 -14.95 2.72
CA VAL A 136 -16.85 -14.20 3.85
C VAL A 136 -15.89 -15.09 4.62
N ALA A 137 -14.58 -14.79 4.55
CA ALA A 137 -13.70 -15.28 5.61
C ALA A 137 -14.19 -14.62 6.89
N PRO A 138 -14.40 -15.35 7.99
CA PRO A 138 -14.70 -14.69 9.23
C PRO A 138 -13.58 -13.70 9.52
N ALA A 139 -13.93 -12.45 9.83
CA ALA A 139 -13.03 -11.54 10.54
C ALA A 139 -12.35 -12.36 11.61
N GLY A 140 -11.04 -12.22 11.78
CA GLY A 140 -10.33 -12.99 12.78
C GLY A 140 -11.15 -13.07 14.03
N GLN A 141 -11.68 -14.27 14.28
CA GLN A 141 -12.48 -14.46 15.48
C GLN A 141 -11.54 -14.36 16.65
N PRO A 142 -11.91 -13.68 17.75
CA PRO A 142 -11.12 -13.75 18.98
C PRO A 142 -10.70 -15.20 19.26
N GLY A 143 -9.40 -15.43 19.46
CA GLY A 143 -8.81 -16.75 19.63
C GLY A 143 -8.28 -17.44 18.36
N SER A 144 -8.45 -16.84 17.17
CA SER A 144 -7.88 -17.39 15.93
C SER A 144 -6.41 -16.99 15.71
N GLY A 145 -5.96 -15.92 16.37
CA GLY A 145 -4.63 -15.32 16.12
C GLY A 145 -4.51 -14.65 14.76
N ALA A 146 -5.63 -14.34 14.12
CA ALA A 146 -5.72 -13.65 12.85
C ALA A 146 -6.43 -12.31 13.02
N GLY A 147 -5.96 -11.24 12.35
CA GLY A 147 -6.59 -9.93 12.46
C GLY A 147 -5.80 -8.81 11.80
N TRP A 148 -6.30 -7.60 11.97
CA TRP A 148 -5.76 -6.38 11.38
C TRP A 148 -4.55 -5.87 12.16
N VAL A 149 -3.50 -5.48 11.45
CA VAL A 149 -2.29 -4.92 12.07
C VAL A 149 -2.35 -3.40 12.20
N ASP A 150 -3.33 -2.75 11.56
CA ASP A 150 -3.39 -1.29 11.46
C ASP A 150 -4.77 -0.68 11.77
N PHE A 151 -5.73 -1.46 12.18
CA PHE A 151 -7.09 -1.00 12.49
C PHE A 151 -7.27 -0.75 13.99
N ALA A 152 -7.38 0.54 14.38
CA ALA A 152 -7.39 0.94 15.79
C ALA A 152 -8.66 0.53 16.56
N ASP A 153 -9.77 0.30 15.83
CA ASP A 153 -11.03 -0.12 16.45
C ASP A 153 -11.12 -1.63 16.66
N ASP A 154 -10.13 -2.38 16.15
CA ASP A 154 -10.02 -3.83 16.33
C ASP A 154 -8.58 -4.24 16.66
N MET A 155 -8.27 -4.27 17.94
CA MET A 155 -6.95 -4.60 18.48
C MET A 155 -6.81 -6.04 18.95
N HIS A 156 -7.80 -6.92 18.67
CA HIS A 156 -7.81 -8.26 19.26
C HIS A 156 -6.54 -9.08 18.92
N VAL A 157 -6.03 -8.98 17.68
CA VAL A 157 -4.81 -9.70 17.30
C VAL A 157 -3.58 -9.25 18.09
N TRP A 158 -3.52 -7.96 18.43
CA TRP A 158 -2.45 -7.41 19.26
C TRP A 158 -2.56 -7.88 20.70
N GLU A 159 -3.79 -7.94 21.23
CA GLU A 159 -4.07 -8.42 22.60
C GLU A 159 -3.80 -9.91 22.75
N GLU A 160 -4.12 -10.71 21.72
CA GLU A 160 -3.95 -12.17 21.73
C GLU A 160 -2.49 -12.59 21.52
N LEU A 161 -1.83 -11.99 20.53
CA LEU A 161 -0.49 -12.43 20.10
C LEU A 161 0.64 -11.64 20.79
N GLY A 162 0.37 -10.39 21.16
CA GLY A 162 1.40 -9.46 21.58
C GLY A 162 2.23 -8.92 20.40
N ALA A 163 2.89 -7.81 20.63
CA ALA A 163 3.60 -7.07 19.58
C ALA A 163 4.68 -7.92 18.86
N ASP A 164 5.44 -8.71 19.61
CA ASP A 164 6.54 -9.50 19.04
C ASP A 164 6.06 -10.52 18.01
N GLU A 165 4.93 -11.17 18.27
CA GLU A 165 4.38 -12.18 17.36
C GLU A 165 3.66 -11.53 16.17
N VAL A 166 2.95 -10.40 16.38
CA VAL A 166 2.37 -9.63 15.29
C VAL A 166 3.46 -9.21 14.29
N TRP A 167 4.61 -8.73 14.77
CA TRP A 167 5.73 -8.35 13.90
C TRP A 167 6.31 -9.55 13.13
N ARG A 168 6.42 -10.73 13.74
CA ARG A 168 6.90 -11.94 13.04
C ARG A 168 5.92 -12.33 11.94
N ARG A 169 4.63 -12.43 12.26
CA ARG A 169 3.59 -12.80 11.29
C ARG A 169 3.46 -11.79 10.17
N TYR A 170 3.56 -10.51 10.50
CA TYR A 170 3.58 -9.46 9.49
C TYR A 170 4.75 -9.63 8.51
N ALA A 171 5.95 -9.86 9.02
CA ALA A 171 7.11 -10.06 8.15
C ALA A 171 6.99 -11.34 7.31
N ASP A 172 6.39 -12.41 7.86
CA ASP A 172 6.09 -13.64 7.11
C ASP A 172 5.09 -13.37 5.98
N ALA A 173 3.97 -12.71 6.28
CA ALA A 173 2.95 -12.34 5.31
C ALA A 173 3.49 -11.37 4.25
N TRP A 174 4.31 -10.38 4.66
CA TRP A 174 4.92 -9.43 3.74
C TRP A 174 5.88 -10.12 2.76
N CYS A 175 6.71 -11.04 3.23
CA CYS A 175 7.58 -11.83 2.35
C CYS A 175 6.76 -12.71 1.41
N ALA A 176 5.71 -13.36 1.90
CA ALA A 176 4.84 -14.18 1.06
C ALA A 176 4.11 -13.34 -0.01
N ALA A 177 3.65 -12.14 0.34
CA ALA A 177 3.10 -11.18 -0.63
C ALA A 177 4.12 -10.78 -1.69
N CYS A 178 5.35 -10.48 -1.28
CA CYS A 178 6.46 -10.11 -2.15
C CYS A 178 6.81 -11.23 -3.14
N GLU A 179 6.80 -12.49 -2.69
CA GLU A 179 7.07 -13.70 -3.46
C GLU A 179 5.85 -14.19 -4.25
N SER A 180 4.67 -13.64 -4.01
CA SER A 180 3.44 -14.03 -4.68
C SER A 180 3.57 -13.95 -6.21
N PRO A 181 2.99 -14.92 -6.95
CA PRO A 181 2.97 -14.90 -8.41
C PRO A 181 2.12 -13.77 -9.01
N LEU A 182 1.50 -12.94 -8.18
CA LEU A 182 0.81 -11.71 -8.61
C LEU A 182 1.78 -10.70 -9.20
N GLY A 183 2.98 -10.64 -8.68
CA GLY A 183 4.00 -9.78 -9.25
C GLY A 183 3.73 -8.30 -8.99
N PHE A 184 3.34 -7.93 -7.79
CA PHE A 184 3.10 -6.52 -7.42
C PHE A 184 4.22 -5.60 -7.90
N SER A 185 3.86 -4.42 -8.38
CA SER A 185 4.81 -3.43 -8.87
C SER A 185 5.69 -2.88 -7.72
N SER A 186 5.07 -2.59 -6.58
CA SER A 186 5.73 -2.12 -5.36
C SER A 186 5.04 -2.70 -4.13
N MET A 187 5.78 -2.84 -3.03
CA MET A 187 5.23 -3.26 -1.74
C MET A 187 4.93 -2.02 -0.90
N ALA A 188 3.66 -1.86 -0.51
CA ALA A 188 3.18 -0.70 0.23
C ALA A 188 3.72 -0.66 1.66
N HIS A 189 3.90 0.53 2.19
CA HIS A 189 4.22 0.88 3.59
C HIS A 189 4.86 -0.25 4.42
N PRO A 190 6.06 -0.77 4.06
CA PRO A 190 6.74 -1.78 4.86
C PRO A 190 6.84 -1.35 6.32
N ASP A 191 6.74 -2.30 7.26
CA ASP A 191 6.69 -2.12 8.71
C ASP A 191 5.45 -1.34 9.26
N LEU A 192 4.31 -1.48 8.60
CA LEU A 192 3.03 -0.91 9.03
C LEU A 192 2.66 -1.14 10.53
N PRO A 193 3.00 -2.29 11.17
CA PRO A 193 2.78 -2.49 12.61
C PRO A 193 3.44 -1.43 13.51
N ALA A 194 4.44 -0.68 13.02
CA ALA A 194 5.04 0.43 13.76
C ALA A 194 4.02 1.50 14.16
N ARG A 195 2.86 1.57 13.48
CA ARG A 195 1.76 2.48 13.75
C ARG A 195 1.37 2.54 15.23
N PHE A 196 1.38 1.40 15.91
CA PHE A 196 0.93 1.29 17.30
C PHE A 196 2.07 1.28 18.32
N SER A 197 3.33 1.40 17.89
CA SER A 197 4.49 1.36 18.81
C SER A 197 4.42 2.44 19.90
N ALA A 198 4.01 3.66 19.56
CA ALA A 198 3.84 4.76 20.53
C ALA A 198 2.65 4.56 21.49
N GLN A 199 1.77 3.60 21.18
CA GLN A 199 0.57 3.28 21.99
C GLN A 199 0.79 2.07 22.91
N GLY A 200 2.06 1.64 23.11
CA GLY A 200 2.41 0.54 23.99
C GLY A 200 2.60 -0.81 23.28
N TRP A 201 2.47 -0.85 21.97
CA TRP A 201 2.64 -2.06 21.15
C TRP A 201 3.99 -2.10 20.41
N ALA A 202 5.02 -1.52 21.02
CA ALA A 202 6.39 -1.64 20.51
C ALA A 202 6.90 -3.07 20.70
N PRO A 203 7.55 -3.67 19.68
CA PRO A 203 8.15 -4.99 19.84
C PRO A 203 9.33 -4.93 20.78
N THR A 204 9.57 -6.02 21.51
CA THR A 204 10.73 -6.19 22.39
C THR A 204 11.85 -7.00 21.75
N ILE A 205 11.56 -7.70 20.65
CA ILE A 205 12.53 -8.47 19.87
C ILE A 205 13.44 -7.60 19.04
N ASP A 206 14.60 -8.12 18.67
CA ASP A 206 15.43 -7.53 17.62
C ASP A 206 14.75 -7.72 16.26
N LEU A 207 14.36 -6.61 15.62
CA LEU A 207 13.71 -6.62 14.31
C LEU A 207 14.71 -6.81 13.15
N VAL A 208 16.01 -6.69 13.39
CA VAL A 208 17.04 -6.78 12.34
C VAL A 208 16.92 -8.05 11.50
N PRO A 209 16.76 -9.26 12.08
CA PRO A 209 16.62 -10.47 11.27
C PRO A 209 15.36 -10.48 10.38
N LEU A 210 14.26 -9.91 10.86
CA LEU A 210 13.01 -9.78 10.05
C LEU A 210 13.22 -8.81 8.89
N TRP A 211 13.82 -7.65 9.16
CA TRP A 211 14.12 -6.65 8.16
C TRP A 211 15.12 -7.11 7.08
N ASP A 212 16.14 -7.87 7.48
CA ASP A 212 17.11 -8.43 6.54
C ASP A 212 16.43 -9.44 5.60
N ARG A 213 15.50 -10.25 6.11
CA ARG A 213 14.68 -11.16 5.30
C ARG A 213 13.76 -10.41 4.34
N MET A 214 13.05 -9.37 4.81
CA MET A 214 12.20 -8.54 3.95
C MET A 214 13.03 -7.89 2.82
N ALA A 215 14.21 -7.38 3.12
CA ALA A 215 15.09 -6.78 2.13
C ALA A 215 15.56 -7.81 1.08
N GLU A 216 15.85 -9.03 1.50
CA GLU A 216 16.22 -10.12 0.58
C GLU A 216 15.03 -10.57 -0.27
N CYS A 217 13.81 -10.67 0.29
CA CYS A 217 12.60 -10.98 -0.48
C CYS A 217 12.36 -9.94 -1.59
N ALA A 218 12.41 -8.64 -1.27
CA ALA A 218 12.23 -7.59 -2.27
C ALA A 218 13.33 -7.63 -3.35
N ARG A 219 14.58 -7.82 -2.95
CA ARG A 219 15.73 -7.92 -3.86
C ARG A 219 15.59 -9.10 -4.82
N SER A 220 15.29 -10.29 -4.30
CA SER A 220 15.25 -11.53 -5.08
C SER A 220 14.07 -11.58 -6.04
N THR A 221 12.97 -10.92 -5.69
CA THR A 221 11.77 -10.82 -6.53
C THR A 221 11.76 -9.60 -7.45
N GLY A 222 12.71 -8.67 -7.28
CA GLY A 222 12.80 -7.44 -8.07
C GLY A 222 11.67 -6.45 -7.79
N ARG A 223 11.03 -6.52 -6.60
CA ARG A 223 9.96 -5.59 -6.23
C ARG A 223 10.52 -4.24 -5.83
N HIS A 224 9.81 -3.17 -6.19
CA HIS A 224 9.99 -1.91 -5.53
C HIS A 224 9.42 -1.96 -4.11
N VAL A 225 9.85 -1.04 -3.26
CA VAL A 225 9.23 -0.81 -1.96
C VAL A 225 8.84 0.65 -1.82
N GLU A 226 7.73 0.89 -1.18
CA GLU A 226 7.24 2.24 -0.96
C GLU A 226 7.96 2.92 0.22
N VAL A 227 8.22 4.21 0.08
CA VAL A 227 8.44 5.14 1.18
C VAL A 227 7.14 5.93 1.36
N SER A 228 6.34 5.54 2.33
CA SER A 228 5.05 6.17 2.61
C SER A 228 5.18 7.26 3.66
N THR A 229 4.50 8.39 3.42
CA THR A 229 4.41 9.49 4.39
C THR A 229 3.21 9.36 5.32
N ALA A 230 2.39 8.32 5.18
CA ALA A 230 1.18 8.12 5.97
C ALA A 230 1.44 8.12 7.48
N GLY A 231 2.52 7.47 7.90
CA GLY A 231 2.88 7.36 9.31
C GLY A 231 3.14 8.69 10.00
N LEU A 232 3.50 9.75 9.26
CA LEU A 232 3.62 11.11 9.80
C LEU A 232 2.29 11.68 10.29
N ARG A 233 1.17 11.14 9.80
CA ARG A 233 -0.20 11.52 10.19
C ARG A 233 -0.83 10.53 11.18
N LYS A 234 -0.06 9.54 11.63
CA LYS A 234 -0.46 8.53 12.61
C LYS A 234 0.31 8.76 13.93
N SER A 235 -0.04 8.02 14.96
CA SER A 235 0.57 8.14 16.29
C SER A 235 2.07 7.82 16.35
N CYS A 236 2.58 7.10 15.37
CA CYS A 236 4.02 6.80 15.27
C CYS A 236 4.86 7.98 14.76
N GLU A 237 4.24 8.97 14.13
CA GLU A 237 4.89 10.19 13.61
C GLU A 237 6.19 9.93 12.82
N THR A 238 6.23 8.84 12.05
CA THR A 238 7.39 8.43 11.25
C THR A 238 7.00 8.02 9.84
N PHE A 239 8.00 7.88 8.96
CA PHE A 239 7.78 7.29 7.64
C PHE A 239 7.63 5.77 7.75
N TYR A 240 6.96 5.16 6.78
CA TYR A 240 7.09 3.75 6.47
C TYR A 240 7.96 3.60 5.21
N PRO A 241 8.98 2.72 5.22
CA PRO A 241 9.49 2.02 6.39
C PRO A 241 10.31 2.92 7.32
N SER A 242 10.52 2.45 8.54
CA SER A 242 11.46 3.07 9.48
C SER A 242 12.88 3.14 8.91
N ALA A 243 13.70 4.08 9.39
CA ALA A 243 15.04 4.32 8.87
C ALA A 243 15.94 3.07 8.91
N GLY A 244 15.72 2.18 9.88
CA GLY A 244 16.46 0.93 10.02
C GLY A 244 16.21 -0.02 8.86
N LEU A 245 14.94 -0.22 8.51
CA LEU A 245 14.51 -1.06 7.40
C LEU A 245 14.85 -0.42 6.06
N LEU A 246 14.60 0.89 5.89
CA LEU A 246 14.87 1.58 4.64
C LEU A 246 16.36 1.49 4.23
N ARG A 247 17.28 1.63 5.20
CA ARG A 247 18.71 1.43 4.94
C ARG A 247 19.06 0.00 4.51
N ARG A 248 18.29 -1.01 4.92
CA ARG A 248 18.48 -2.39 4.47
C ARG A 248 18.05 -2.58 3.03
N PHE A 249 16.90 -2.05 2.68
CA PHE A 249 16.47 -2.01 1.28
C PHE A 249 17.50 -1.31 0.39
N ALA A 250 18.01 -0.14 0.81
CA ALA A 250 19.04 0.59 0.07
C ALA A 250 20.32 -0.24 -0.13
N ARG A 251 20.83 -0.88 0.93
CA ARG A 251 22.02 -1.74 0.85
C ARG A 251 21.80 -2.98 -0.02
N ALA A 252 20.60 -3.50 -0.06
CA ALA A 252 20.21 -4.62 -0.91
C ALA A 252 20.00 -4.20 -2.39
N GLY A 253 20.02 -2.90 -2.69
CA GLY A 253 19.78 -2.37 -4.04
C GLY A 253 18.30 -2.46 -4.46
N VAL A 254 17.38 -2.52 -3.51
CA VAL A 254 15.94 -2.54 -3.77
C VAL A 254 15.49 -1.13 -4.21
N PRO A 255 14.86 -0.97 -5.38
CA PRO A 255 14.36 0.33 -5.82
C PRO A 255 13.15 0.78 -4.99
N ILE A 256 12.89 2.10 -4.98
CA ILE A 256 11.80 2.68 -4.19
C ILE A 256 10.81 3.47 -5.02
N THR A 257 9.55 3.45 -4.59
CA THR A 257 8.51 4.44 -4.90
C THR A 257 8.27 5.33 -3.69
N VAL A 258 7.56 6.44 -3.88
CA VAL A 258 7.13 7.32 -2.78
C VAL A 258 5.64 7.58 -2.89
N GLY A 259 4.91 7.49 -1.78
CA GLY A 259 3.48 7.73 -1.72
C GLY A 259 3.04 8.51 -0.50
N SER A 260 1.95 9.25 -0.65
CA SER A 260 1.33 9.94 0.49
C SER A 260 0.34 9.05 1.24
N ASP A 261 -0.19 8.04 0.57
CA ASP A 261 -1.30 7.24 1.09
C ASP A 261 -2.47 8.16 1.53
N ALA A 262 -2.80 9.07 0.60
CA ALA A 262 -3.79 10.12 0.86
C ALA A 262 -5.21 9.59 0.71
N HIS A 263 -5.98 9.64 1.80
CA HIS A 263 -7.41 9.30 1.82
C HIS A 263 -8.31 10.55 1.66
N ARG A 264 -7.72 11.72 1.49
CA ARG A 264 -8.41 12.98 1.19
C ARG A 264 -7.52 13.90 0.36
N ALA A 265 -8.11 14.71 -0.49
CA ALA A 265 -7.39 15.60 -1.38
C ALA A 265 -6.40 16.54 -0.67
N ALA A 266 -6.68 16.89 0.59
CA ALA A 266 -5.79 17.74 1.39
C ALA A 266 -4.45 17.07 1.73
N ASP A 267 -4.39 15.75 1.69
CA ASP A 267 -3.19 14.97 2.02
C ASP A 267 -2.40 14.53 0.77
N VAL A 268 -2.90 14.77 -0.42
CA VAL A 268 -2.18 14.49 -1.67
C VAL A 268 -0.85 15.23 -1.69
N ALA A 269 0.22 14.51 -2.01
CA ALA A 269 1.60 14.97 -1.99
C ALA A 269 2.12 15.43 -0.61
N HIS A 270 1.44 15.03 0.49
CA HIS A 270 1.86 15.38 1.84
C HIS A 270 3.29 14.89 2.10
N ALA A 271 4.17 15.82 2.50
CA ALA A 271 5.55 15.56 2.91
C ALA A 271 6.43 14.76 1.91
N ILE A 272 6.07 14.69 0.61
CA ILE A 272 6.86 13.93 -0.40
C ILE A 272 8.31 14.45 -0.48
N ARG A 273 8.54 15.76 -0.40
CA ARG A 273 9.92 16.29 -0.40
C ARG A 273 10.70 15.89 0.85
N ASP A 274 10.03 15.67 1.97
CA ASP A 274 10.65 15.15 3.19
C ASP A 274 10.98 13.67 3.02
N ALA A 275 10.10 12.89 2.37
CA ALA A 275 10.36 11.51 2.00
C ALA A 275 11.61 11.38 1.08
N TYR A 276 11.80 12.30 0.14
CA TYR A 276 13.01 12.33 -0.70
C TYR A 276 14.28 12.55 0.15
N ARG A 277 14.24 13.50 1.08
CA ARG A 277 15.38 13.73 2.00
C ARG A 277 15.64 12.52 2.89
N TYR A 278 14.57 11.89 3.35
CA TYR A 278 14.62 10.68 4.16
C TYR A 278 15.24 9.51 3.39
N ALA A 279 14.82 9.29 2.14
CA ALA A 279 15.37 8.26 1.27
C ALA A 279 16.85 8.53 0.94
N ALA A 280 17.22 9.78 0.62
CA ALA A 280 18.61 10.16 0.39
C ALA A 280 19.50 9.91 1.63
N ALA A 281 19.00 10.20 2.84
CA ALA A 281 19.69 9.91 4.09
C ALA A 281 19.84 8.41 4.37
N ALA A 282 19.00 7.57 3.78
CA ALA A 282 19.10 6.10 3.84
C ALA A 282 20.08 5.53 2.78
N GLY A 283 20.50 6.33 1.78
CA GLY A 283 21.47 5.94 0.76
C GLY A 283 20.92 5.85 -0.65
N TYR A 284 19.68 6.27 -0.91
CA TYR A 284 19.10 6.31 -2.25
C TYR A 284 19.58 7.56 -3.02
N ALA A 285 19.83 7.37 -4.31
CA ALA A 285 20.15 8.44 -5.24
C ALA A 285 18.97 8.80 -6.16
N SER A 286 17.95 7.98 -6.18
CA SER A 286 16.79 8.13 -7.06
C SER A 286 15.54 7.51 -6.44
N VAL A 287 14.40 7.90 -7.01
CA VAL A 287 13.08 7.32 -6.77
C VAL A 287 12.47 6.99 -8.13
N ASP A 288 11.73 5.88 -8.18
CA ASP A 288 11.00 5.47 -9.37
C ASP A 288 9.50 5.80 -9.22
N ALA A 289 8.86 6.11 -10.34
CA ALA A 289 7.41 6.23 -10.42
C ALA A 289 6.89 5.44 -11.62
N PRO A 290 5.69 4.85 -11.53
CA PRO A 290 5.10 4.14 -12.66
C PRO A 290 4.70 5.13 -13.77
N THR A 291 4.69 4.63 -15.01
CA THR A 291 4.07 5.33 -16.14
C THR A 291 2.65 4.81 -16.39
N PRO A 292 1.81 5.53 -17.14
CA PRO A 292 0.48 5.04 -17.53
C PRO A 292 0.47 3.72 -18.30
N ASP A 293 1.61 3.36 -18.91
CA ASP A 293 1.77 2.10 -19.67
C ASP A 293 2.34 0.94 -18.83
N GLY A 294 2.62 1.20 -17.53
CA GLY A 294 3.15 0.18 -16.61
C GLY A 294 4.67 0.05 -16.59
N ASP A 295 5.38 0.92 -17.30
CA ASP A 295 6.84 1.04 -17.22
C ASP A 295 7.26 1.91 -16.03
N TRP A 296 8.57 2.04 -15.84
CA TRP A 296 9.15 2.87 -14.80
C TRP A 296 9.85 4.10 -15.36
N GLN A 297 9.71 5.22 -14.65
CA GLN A 297 10.51 6.42 -14.85
C GLN A 297 11.26 6.76 -13.56
N THR A 298 12.56 7.08 -13.70
CA THR A 298 13.46 7.32 -12.58
C THR A 298 13.77 8.81 -12.43
N PHE A 299 13.66 9.30 -11.20
CA PHE A 299 13.96 10.69 -10.85
C PHE A 299 15.12 10.73 -9.84
N SER A 300 16.14 11.55 -10.11
CA SER A 300 17.26 11.77 -9.17
C SER A 300 16.79 12.54 -7.94
N LEU A 301 17.24 12.13 -6.76
CA LEU A 301 16.98 12.79 -5.46
C LEU A 301 17.92 13.96 -5.20
#